data_23d8a0b1707a9b0dfb253e0f2ae9f639
#
_entry.id   23d8a0b1707a9b0dfb253e0f2ae9f639
#
_cell.length_a   1.000
_cell.length_b   1.000
_cell.length_c   1.000
_cell.angle_alpha   90.00
_cell.angle_beta   90.00
_cell.angle_gamma   90.00
#
_symmetry.space_group_name_H-M   'P 1'
#
loop_
_entity.id
_entity.type
_entity.pdbx_description
1 polymer ?
#
loop_
_entity_poly.entity_id
_entity_poly.type
_entity_poly.pdbx_seq_one_letter_code
_entity_poly.pdbx_strand_id
1 'polypeptide(L)'
;IRGGSSLTASNDPLIVIDGVVMSSGSVEGLSNPLSSVNPTDIESFTVLKDASATAIYGSRASNGVIIITTKKGKTGSVKINYSGNVSVSTRKNKIDVMTGDEYRDFIINNPNATEAMITAVNLYPGVNTDWQDEVMRTAVSTEHNISAYGSVKDYLPYRVSFGYTNQNGILKTSNFERYTGSVSLTPKFFDDHLNMNLNAKGIYIKNQFADTGAVVGAVSFDPTKPVKNDNNKFGGYFTWTTDNDPNG
;
A
#
# COMPACT_ATOMS: atom_id res chain seq x y z
N ILE A 1 2.67 -19.70 8.55
CA ILE A 1 2.24 -20.27 9.84
C ILE A 1 2.87 -21.66 10.06
N ARG A 2 2.99 -22.44 9.02
CA ARG A 2 3.84 -23.63 8.93
C ARG A 2 4.90 -23.37 7.87
N GLY A 3 6.04 -24.09 7.90
CA GLY A 3 6.99 -24.09 6.79
C GLY A 3 6.28 -24.51 5.50
N GLY A 4 6.79 -24.06 4.33
CA GLY A 4 6.15 -24.32 3.05
C GLY A 4 5.83 -25.81 2.87
N SER A 5 4.55 -26.12 2.70
CA SER A 5 4.05 -27.51 2.53
C SER A 5 3.98 -27.91 1.05
N SER A 6 4.17 -26.96 0.13
CA SER A 6 4.13 -27.20 -1.31
C SER A 6 5.23 -26.42 -2.03
N LEU A 7 5.80 -27.03 -3.03
CA LEU A 7 6.77 -26.40 -3.93
C LEU A 7 6.11 -25.63 -5.08
N THR A 8 4.84 -25.92 -5.38
CA THR A 8 4.13 -25.39 -6.55
C THR A 8 2.81 -24.69 -6.22
N ALA A 9 2.24 -24.90 -5.03
CA ALA A 9 1.00 -24.26 -4.59
C ALA A 9 1.30 -23.14 -3.60
N SER A 10 0.34 -22.20 -3.44
CA SER A 10 0.43 -21.14 -2.45
C SER A 10 0.62 -21.71 -1.04
N ASN A 11 1.55 -21.13 -0.29
CA ASN A 11 1.79 -21.42 1.12
C ASN A 11 1.05 -20.43 2.04
N ASP A 12 0.15 -19.61 1.50
CA ASP A 12 -0.62 -18.64 2.25
C ASP A 12 -1.67 -19.32 3.15
N PRO A 13 -1.89 -18.82 4.36
CA PRO A 13 -2.97 -19.30 5.22
C PRO A 13 -4.33 -18.91 4.65
N LEU A 14 -5.33 -19.73 4.95
CA LEU A 14 -6.73 -19.40 4.66
C LEU A 14 -7.19 -18.26 5.57
N ILE A 15 -7.83 -17.25 5.00
CA ILE A 15 -8.37 -16.10 5.73
C ILE A 15 -9.88 -16.26 5.84
N VAL A 16 -10.40 -16.15 7.06
CA VAL A 16 -11.83 -16.21 7.36
C VAL A 16 -12.24 -14.96 8.11
N ILE A 17 -13.20 -14.23 7.60
CA ILE A 17 -13.70 -12.98 8.20
C ILE A 17 -15.17 -13.17 8.57
N ASP A 18 -15.50 -13.10 9.85
CA ASP A 18 -16.84 -13.33 10.40
C ASP A 18 -17.51 -14.63 9.87
N GLY A 19 -16.74 -15.69 9.71
CA GLY A 19 -17.18 -16.99 9.20
C GLY A 19 -17.16 -17.13 7.66
N VAL A 20 -16.89 -16.05 6.93
CA VAL A 20 -16.79 -16.08 5.45
C VAL A 20 -15.34 -16.33 5.04
N VAL A 21 -15.13 -17.38 4.25
CA VAL A 21 -13.82 -17.72 3.68
C VAL A 21 -13.49 -16.75 2.57
N MET A 22 -12.36 -16.06 2.71
CA MET A 22 -11.85 -15.17 1.67
C MET A 22 -10.95 -15.94 0.71
N SER A 23 -11.16 -15.74 -0.59
CA SER A 23 -10.27 -16.31 -1.60
C SER A 23 -9.05 -15.42 -1.77
N SER A 24 -7.85 -16.00 -1.70
CA SER A 24 -6.63 -15.34 -2.11
C SER A 24 -6.68 -15.06 -3.62
N GLY A 25 -6.55 -13.80 -4.02
CA GLY A 25 -6.56 -13.40 -5.44
C GLY A 25 -7.93 -13.05 -6.04
N SER A 26 -9.01 -12.99 -5.24
CA SER A 26 -10.36 -12.75 -5.76
C SER A 26 -10.71 -11.28 -6.06
N VAL A 27 -9.86 -10.34 -5.68
CA VAL A 27 -10.09 -8.91 -5.97
C VAL A 27 -8.84 -8.34 -6.63
N GLU A 28 -8.98 -7.95 -7.88
CA GLU A 28 -7.90 -7.34 -8.65
C GLU A 28 -7.43 -6.04 -7.96
N GLY A 29 -6.12 -5.90 -7.73
CA GLY A 29 -5.55 -4.77 -6.99
C GLY A 29 -5.51 -4.94 -5.46
N LEU A 30 -6.04 -6.03 -4.90
CA LEU A 30 -5.92 -6.36 -3.48
C LEU A 30 -4.80 -7.40 -3.30
N SER A 31 -3.61 -6.94 -2.95
CA SER A 31 -2.47 -7.84 -2.71
C SER A 31 -2.66 -8.75 -1.49
N ASN A 32 -3.58 -8.40 -0.57
CA ASN A 32 -3.85 -9.19 0.64
C ASN A 32 -5.33 -9.04 1.06
N PRO A 33 -6.08 -10.15 1.24
CA PRO A 33 -7.46 -10.12 1.73
C PRO A 33 -7.64 -9.43 3.10
N LEU A 34 -6.60 -9.37 3.92
CA LEU A 34 -6.61 -8.64 5.20
C LEU A 34 -6.85 -7.14 5.01
N SER A 35 -6.49 -6.58 3.86
CA SER A 35 -6.74 -5.18 3.53
C SER A 35 -8.22 -4.85 3.34
N SER A 36 -9.08 -5.86 3.26
CA SER A 36 -10.54 -5.70 3.15
C SER A 36 -11.22 -5.35 4.48
N VAL A 37 -10.53 -5.49 5.60
CA VAL A 37 -11.08 -5.17 6.93
C VAL A 37 -10.36 -3.96 7.49
N ASN A 38 -11.14 -3.03 8.04
CA ASN A 38 -10.57 -1.93 8.79
C ASN A 38 -10.01 -2.47 10.12
N PRO A 39 -8.72 -2.26 10.44
CA PRO A 39 -8.13 -2.75 11.69
C PRO A 39 -8.89 -2.29 12.95
N THR A 40 -9.47 -1.11 12.94
CA THR A 40 -10.25 -0.57 14.08
C THR A 40 -11.56 -1.32 14.33
N ASP A 41 -12.06 -2.04 13.33
CA ASP A 41 -13.27 -2.87 13.43
C ASP A 41 -12.98 -4.31 13.88
N ILE A 42 -11.72 -4.70 14.01
CA ILE A 42 -11.35 -6.04 14.48
C ILE A 42 -11.58 -6.14 16.00
N GLU A 43 -12.29 -7.17 16.41
CA GLU A 43 -12.47 -7.56 17.81
C GLU A 43 -11.42 -8.58 18.24
N SER A 44 -11.22 -9.61 17.43
CA SER A 44 -10.26 -10.67 17.71
C SER A 44 -9.60 -11.21 16.46
N PHE A 45 -8.41 -11.72 16.66
CA PHE A 45 -7.57 -12.35 15.63
C PHE A 45 -7.11 -13.70 16.15
N THR A 46 -7.58 -14.80 15.54
CA THR A 46 -7.29 -16.16 15.97
C THR A 46 -6.54 -16.89 14.86
N VAL A 47 -5.44 -17.55 15.21
CA VAL A 47 -4.64 -18.35 14.26
C VAL A 47 -4.76 -19.81 14.61
N LEU A 48 -5.34 -20.59 13.71
CA LEU A 48 -5.40 -22.04 13.80
C LEU A 48 -4.26 -22.67 13.02
N LYS A 49 -3.40 -23.42 13.71
CA LYS A 49 -2.17 -24.01 13.12
C LYS A 49 -2.24 -25.52 12.93
N ASP A 50 -3.22 -26.18 13.54
CA ASP A 50 -3.26 -27.62 13.70
C ASP A 50 -4.34 -28.31 12.86
N ALA A 51 -4.46 -29.63 13.05
CA ALA A 51 -5.48 -30.46 12.41
C ALA A 51 -6.91 -29.94 12.63
N SER A 52 -7.17 -29.19 13.72
CA SER A 52 -8.44 -28.50 13.95
C SER A 52 -8.84 -27.55 12.84
N ALA A 53 -7.88 -26.89 12.19
CA ALA A 53 -8.13 -26.01 11.05
C ALA A 53 -8.64 -26.78 9.84
N THR A 54 -7.99 -27.93 9.53
CA THR A 54 -8.39 -28.79 8.40
C THR A 54 -9.70 -29.52 8.66
N ALA A 55 -10.02 -29.83 9.91
CA ALA A 55 -11.30 -30.45 10.28
C ALA A 55 -12.49 -29.50 10.00
N ILE A 56 -12.33 -28.20 10.16
CA ILE A 56 -13.41 -27.21 9.96
C ILE A 56 -13.45 -26.69 8.52
N TYR A 57 -12.29 -26.40 7.91
CA TYR A 57 -12.18 -25.70 6.64
C TYR A 57 -11.66 -26.58 5.48
N GLY A 58 -11.42 -27.88 5.74
CA GLY A 58 -10.96 -28.85 4.75
C GLY A 58 -9.53 -28.64 4.29
N SER A 59 -9.18 -29.20 3.13
CA SER A 59 -7.83 -29.17 2.56
C SER A 59 -7.29 -27.76 2.30
N ARG A 60 -8.15 -26.77 2.08
CA ARG A 60 -7.75 -25.36 1.92
C ARG A 60 -7.07 -24.77 3.15
N ALA A 61 -7.25 -25.39 4.31
CA ALA A 61 -6.65 -24.98 5.58
C ALA A 61 -5.31 -25.65 5.89
N SER A 62 -4.72 -26.40 4.96
CA SER A 62 -3.45 -27.12 5.14
C SER A 62 -2.30 -26.23 5.63
N ASN A 63 -2.28 -24.97 5.22
CA ASN A 63 -1.28 -23.98 5.63
C ASN A 63 -1.67 -23.18 6.89
N GLY A 64 -2.76 -23.60 7.57
CA GLY A 64 -3.35 -22.90 8.71
C GLY A 64 -4.47 -21.93 8.30
N VAL A 65 -5.19 -21.43 9.31
CA VAL A 65 -6.30 -20.48 9.13
C VAL A 65 -6.12 -19.27 10.02
N ILE A 66 -6.38 -18.11 9.47
CA ILE A 66 -6.49 -16.86 10.18
C ILE A 66 -7.97 -16.48 10.25
N ILE A 67 -8.51 -16.46 11.46
CA ILE A 67 -9.91 -16.08 11.71
C ILE A 67 -9.92 -14.66 12.26
N ILE A 68 -10.63 -13.78 11.59
CA ILE A 68 -10.88 -12.41 12.01
C ILE A 68 -12.34 -12.28 12.41
N THR A 69 -12.56 -11.86 13.65
CA THR A 69 -13.90 -11.52 14.13
C THR A 69 -14.00 -10.02 14.25
N THR A 70 -15.04 -9.44 13.67
CA THR A 70 -15.24 -7.98 13.74
C THR A 70 -16.18 -7.62 14.90
N LYS A 71 -16.00 -6.39 15.40
CA LYS A 71 -16.80 -5.82 16.48
C LYS A 71 -18.27 -5.77 16.09
N LYS A 72 -19.13 -6.19 17.00
CA LYS A 72 -20.60 -6.18 16.85
C LYS A 72 -21.24 -5.05 17.65
N GLY A 73 -22.53 -4.84 17.42
CA GLY A 73 -23.37 -3.99 18.26
C GLY A 73 -23.45 -4.53 19.69
N LYS A 74 -23.57 -3.62 20.65
CA LYS A 74 -23.77 -3.97 22.08
C LYS A 74 -25.06 -3.34 22.56
N THR A 75 -25.78 -4.03 23.45
CA THR A 75 -26.96 -3.48 24.12
C THR A 75 -26.57 -2.26 24.94
N GLY A 76 -27.43 -1.24 24.95
CA GLY A 76 -27.22 -0.02 25.71
C GLY A 76 -27.33 1.26 24.86
N SER A 77 -26.97 2.40 25.47
CA SER A 77 -27.01 3.71 24.82
C SER A 77 -26.02 3.80 23.65
N VAL A 78 -26.34 4.65 22.70
CA VAL A 78 -25.49 4.92 21.53
C VAL A 78 -24.14 5.46 21.98
N LYS A 79 -23.07 4.87 21.47
CA LYS A 79 -21.69 5.34 21.65
C LYS A 79 -21.09 5.59 20.29
N ILE A 80 -20.39 6.71 20.15
CA ILE A 80 -19.66 7.08 18.94
C ILE A 80 -18.17 7.07 19.26
N ASN A 81 -17.40 6.42 18.42
CA ASN A 81 -15.94 6.40 18.50
C ASN A 81 -15.37 6.98 17.21
N TYR A 82 -14.40 7.86 17.36
CA TYR A 82 -13.58 8.35 16.28
C TYR A 82 -12.11 8.04 16.59
N SER A 83 -11.38 7.57 15.59
CA SER A 83 -9.93 7.47 15.65
C SER A 83 -9.32 8.07 14.38
N GLY A 84 -8.32 8.90 14.54
CA GLY A 84 -7.56 9.50 13.46
C GLY A 84 -6.08 9.24 13.66
N ASN A 85 -5.38 8.95 12.57
CA ASN A 85 -3.92 8.78 12.56
C ASN A 85 -3.34 9.58 11.40
N VAL A 86 -2.24 10.27 11.66
CA VAL A 86 -1.42 10.95 10.65
C VAL A 86 -0.02 10.41 10.76
N SER A 87 0.55 9.97 9.65
CA SER A 87 1.92 9.47 9.59
C SER A 87 2.72 10.23 8.55
N VAL A 88 3.99 10.46 8.85
CA VAL A 88 4.95 11.09 7.96
C VAL A 88 6.07 10.08 7.70
N SER A 89 6.27 9.76 6.43
CA SER A 89 7.30 8.84 5.98
C SER A 89 8.36 9.59 5.18
N THR A 90 9.62 9.41 5.54
CA THR A 90 10.75 9.99 4.84
C THR A 90 11.73 8.90 4.43
N ARG A 91 12.51 9.17 3.42
CA ARG A 91 13.64 8.31 3.07
C ARG A 91 14.68 8.34 4.20
N LYS A 92 15.18 7.17 4.59
CA LYS A 92 16.19 7.07 5.65
C LYS A 92 17.61 7.31 5.12
N ASN A 93 17.95 6.70 4.00
CA ASN A 93 19.31 6.73 3.43
C ASN A 93 19.26 7.00 1.93
N LYS A 94 20.33 7.60 1.40
CA LYS A 94 20.66 7.70 -0.02
C LYS A 94 21.76 6.67 -0.35
N ILE A 95 21.80 6.26 -1.60
CA ILE A 95 22.97 5.63 -2.18
C ILE A 95 23.93 6.76 -2.53
N ASP A 96 25.17 6.63 -2.13
CA ASP A 96 26.20 7.61 -2.45
C ASP A 96 26.60 7.46 -3.92
N VAL A 97 26.39 8.52 -4.69
CA VAL A 97 26.68 8.59 -6.13
C VAL A 97 27.40 9.90 -6.41
N MET A 98 28.10 9.95 -7.54
CA MET A 98 28.78 11.19 -7.97
C MET A 98 27.79 12.32 -8.14
N THR A 99 28.14 13.48 -7.65
CA THR A 99 27.48 14.74 -7.99
C THR A 99 27.73 15.12 -9.45
N GLY A 100 26.95 16.04 -9.99
CA GLY A 100 27.15 16.51 -11.37
C GLY A 100 28.55 17.07 -11.62
N ASP A 101 29.12 17.76 -10.63
CA ASP A 101 30.47 18.34 -10.75
C ASP A 101 31.54 17.26 -10.70
N GLU A 102 31.45 16.31 -9.77
CA GLU A 102 32.36 15.15 -9.68
C GLU A 102 32.29 14.29 -10.95
N TYR A 103 31.09 14.10 -11.50
CA TYR A 103 30.92 13.34 -12.74
C TYR A 103 31.52 14.07 -13.95
N ARG A 104 31.39 15.41 -14.07
CA ARG A 104 32.05 16.21 -15.09
C ARG A 104 33.57 16.08 -15.00
N ASP A 105 34.10 16.26 -13.79
CA ASP A 105 35.54 16.17 -13.56
C ASP A 105 36.07 14.75 -13.89
N PHE A 106 35.32 13.72 -13.52
CA PHE A 106 35.65 12.35 -13.85
C PHE A 106 35.71 12.11 -15.36
N ILE A 107 34.73 12.60 -16.13
CA ILE A 107 34.72 12.45 -17.59
C ILE A 107 35.80 13.27 -18.25
N ILE A 108 35.97 14.54 -17.88
CA ILE A 108 36.97 15.43 -18.50
C ILE A 108 38.41 14.93 -18.30
N ASN A 109 38.68 14.36 -17.11
CA ASN A 109 40.01 13.84 -16.78
C ASN A 109 40.23 12.37 -17.19
N ASN A 110 39.22 11.72 -17.79
CA ASN A 110 39.35 10.33 -18.23
C ASN A 110 40.08 10.28 -19.57
N PRO A 111 41.25 9.59 -19.66
CA PRO A 111 42.05 9.50 -20.90
C PRO A 111 41.31 8.80 -22.06
N ASN A 112 40.25 8.05 -21.77
CA ASN A 112 39.42 7.36 -22.76
C ASN A 112 38.15 8.15 -23.12
N ALA A 113 37.96 9.37 -22.57
CA ALA A 113 36.79 10.18 -22.88
C ALA A 113 36.81 10.67 -24.34
N THR A 114 35.71 10.47 -25.02
CA THR A 114 35.53 11.02 -26.36
C THR A 114 35.13 12.49 -26.32
N GLU A 115 35.33 13.21 -27.40
CA GLU A 115 34.87 14.61 -27.52
C GLU A 115 33.34 14.72 -27.34
N ALA A 116 32.60 13.73 -27.82
CA ALA A 116 31.15 13.67 -27.63
C ALA A 116 30.78 13.52 -26.15
N MET A 117 31.46 12.72 -25.35
CA MET A 117 31.25 12.58 -23.91
C MET A 117 31.54 13.89 -23.18
N ILE A 118 32.63 14.56 -23.49
CA ILE A 118 33.01 15.86 -22.91
C ILE A 118 31.97 16.94 -23.26
N THR A 119 31.50 16.96 -24.49
CA THR A 119 30.43 17.88 -24.93
C THR A 119 29.13 17.58 -24.19
N ALA A 120 28.74 16.31 -24.04
CA ALA A 120 27.52 15.90 -23.39
C ALA A 120 27.46 16.32 -21.91
N VAL A 121 28.55 16.16 -21.14
CA VAL A 121 28.56 16.56 -19.71
C VAL A 121 28.59 18.07 -19.52
N ASN A 122 29.02 18.82 -20.53
CA ASN A 122 29.06 20.30 -20.52
C ASN A 122 27.84 20.97 -21.18
N LEU A 123 26.89 20.18 -21.68
CA LEU A 123 25.68 20.71 -22.37
C LEU A 123 24.85 21.64 -21.49
N TYR A 124 24.81 21.36 -20.17
CA TYR A 124 24.11 22.18 -19.18
C TYR A 124 25.08 22.59 -18.06
N PRO A 125 25.84 23.67 -18.24
CA PRO A 125 26.82 24.12 -17.27
C PRO A 125 26.19 24.41 -15.91
N GLY A 126 26.82 23.91 -14.82
CA GLY A 126 26.38 24.15 -13.44
C GLY A 126 25.16 23.33 -13.01
N VAL A 127 24.56 22.51 -13.87
CA VAL A 127 23.49 21.60 -13.46
C VAL A 127 24.09 20.47 -12.63
N ASN A 128 23.48 20.23 -11.47
CA ASN A 128 23.87 19.20 -10.49
C ASN A 128 22.59 18.60 -9.91
N THR A 129 22.04 17.58 -10.59
CA THR A 129 20.74 17.00 -10.25
C THR A 129 20.91 15.80 -9.34
N ASP A 130 20.32 15.84 -8.15
CA ASP A 130 20.14 14.66 -7.30
C ASP A 130 18.86 13.92 -7.71
N TRP A 131 19.02 12.96 -8.61
CA TRP A 131 17.88 12.18 -9.13
C TRP A 131 17.15 11.38 -8.06
N GLN A 132 17.83 10.97 -6.98
CA GLN A 132 17.18 10.28 -5.87
C GLN A 132 16.21 11.19 -5.11
N ASP A 133 16.50 12.49 -4.98
CA ASP A 133 15.58 13.47 -4.40
C ASP A 133 14.45 13.81 -5.38
N GLU A 134 14.74 13.77 -6.68
CA GLU A 134 13.73 14.05 -7.68
C GLU A 134 12.66 12.99 -7.82
N VAL A 135 12.96 11.71 -7.57
CA VAL A 135 11.96 10.64 -7.63
C VAL A 135 11.28 10.37 -6.29
N MET A 136 11.81 10.89 -5.19
CA MET A 136 11.29 10.66 -3.84
C MET A 136 10.67 11.93 -3.24
N ARG A 137 9.85 11.74 -2.21
CA ARG A 137 9.23 12.81 -1.43
C ARG A 137 9.08 12.43 0.03
N THR A 138 8.93 13.41 0.89
CA THR A 138 8.31 13.21 2.20
C THR A 138 6.83 12.94 1.98
N ALA A 139 6.34 11.80 2.45
CA ALA A 139 4.97 11.35 2.25
C ALA A 139 4.17 11.53 3.55
N VAL A 140 3.02 12.20 3.44
CA VAL A 140 2.06 12.32 4.54
C VAL A 140 0.89 11.41 4.25
N SER A 141 0.53 10.58 5.21
CA SER A 141 -0.59 9.65 5.13
C SER A 141 -1.57 9.90 6.26
N THR A 142 -2.85 9.72 5.99
CA THR A 142 -3.92 9.93 6.96
C THR A 142 -4.86 8.74 6.99
N GLU A 143 -5.37 8.44 8.19
CA GLU A 143 -6.38 7.43 8.40
C GLU A 143 -7.42 7.97 9.36
N HIS A 144 -8.69 7.83 8.99
CA HIS A 144 -9.83 8.29 9.78
C HIS A 144 -10.88 7.20 9.87
N ASN A 145 -11.32 6.91 11.08
CA ASN A 145 -12.32 5.89 11.34
C ASN A 145 -13.37 6.45 12.29
N ILE A 146 -14.63 6.34 11.92
CA ILE A 146 -15.75 6.67 12.76
C ILE A 146 -16.66 5.46 12.91
N SER A 147 -17.13 5.19 14.11
CA SER A 147 -18.10 4.13 14.34
C SER A 147 -19.12 4.53 15.39
N ALA A 148 -20.36 4.12 15.16
CA ALA A 148 -21.44 4.24 16.11
C ALA A 148 -21.99 2.85 16.44
N TYR A 149 -22.20 2.55 17.71
CA TYR A 149 -22.81 1.32 18.15
C TYR A 149 -23.71 1.54 19.34
N GLY A 150 -24.71 0.70 19.49
CA GLY A 150 -25.72 0.76 20.53
C GLY A 150 -26.81 -0.25 20.28
N SER A 151 -27.98 -0.03 20.85
CA SER A 151 -29.15 -0.86 20.63
C SER A 151 -30.40 0.01 20.48
N VAL A 152 -31.29 -0.37 19.57
CA VAL A 152 -32.66 0.12 19.54
C VAL A 152 -33.43 -0.72 20.54
N LYS A 153 -33.71 -0.15 21.70
CA LYS A 153 -34.17 -0.89 22.88
C LYS A 153 -33.22 -2.08 23.13
N ASP A 154 -33.65 -3.17 23.69
CA ASP A 154 -32.81 -4.32 24.01
C ASP A 154 -32.81 -5.39 22.92
N TYR A 155 -33.66 -5.25 21.90
CA TYR A 155 -33.85 -6.30 20.88
C TYR A 155 -32.99 -6.11 19.61
N LEU A 156 -32.44 -4.91 19.33
CA LEU A 156 -31.68 -4.67 18.11
C LEU A 156 -30.35 -3.98 18.41
N PRO A 157 -29.33 -4.69 18.88
CA PRO A 157 -27.98 -4.20 18.89
C PRO A 157 -27.46 -3.96 17.47
N TYR A 158 -26.79 -2.82 17.26
CA TYR A 158 -26.26 -2.45 15.97
C TYR A 158 -24.87 -1.81 16.09
N ARG A 159 -24.09 -1.92 15.03
CA ARG A 159 -22.85 -1.18 14.81
C ARG A 159 -22.79 -0.73 13.36
N VAL A 160 -22.41 0.52 13.17
CA VAL A 160 -22.11 1.09 11.85
C VAL A 160 -20.70 1.68 11.93
N SER A 161 -19.87 1.43 10.95
CA SER A 161 -18.56 2.07 10.87
C SER A 161 -18.26 2.55 9.45
N PHE A 162 -17.46 3.61 9.39
CA PHE A 162 -16.91 4.15 8.16
C PHE A 162 -15.43 4.46 8.38
N GLY A 163 -14.60 4.05 7.44
CA GLY A 163 -13.15 4.29 7.45
C GLY A 163 -12.69 4.91 6.13
N TYR A 164 -11.77 5.85 6.24
CA TYR A 164 -11.04 6.44 5.14
C TYR A 164 -9.54 6.34 5.41
N THR A 165 -8.79 5.87 4.43
CA THR A 165 -7.33 5.77 4.49
C THR A 165 -6.76 6.39 3.22
N ASN A 166 -5.81 7.30 3.36
CA ASN A 166 -5.00 7.82 2.26
C ASN A 166 -3.54 7.65 2.61
N GLN A 167 -2.86 6.73 1.94
CA GLN A 167 -1.45 6.44 2.13
C GLN A 167 -0.65 6.90 0.93
N ASN A 168 0.21 7.89 1.14
CA ASN A 168 1.19 8.31 0.16
C ASN A 168 2.49 7.54 0.34
N GLY A 169 3.07 7.06 -0.75
CA GLY A 169 4.41 6.47 -0.74
C GLY A 169 5.51 7.52 -0.86
N ILE A 170 6.70 7.20 -0.36
CA ILE A 170 7.90 8.04 -0.49
C ILE A 170 8.39 8.14 -1.95
N LEU A 171 8.11 7.14 -2.79
CA LEU A 171 8.31 7.24 -4.23
C LEU A 171 7.17 8.09 -4.81
N LYS A 172 7.51 9.16 -5.54
CA LYS A 172 6.52 10.07 -6.16
C LYS A 172 5.53 9.26 -6.99
N THR A 173 4.28 9.73 -7.07
CA THR A 173 3.13 9.10 -7.72
C THR A 173 2.53 7.87 -7.02
N SER A 174 3.22 7.24 -6.06
CA SER A 174 2.65 6.15 -5.29
C SER A 174 1.57 6.66 -4.33
N ASN A 175 0.36 6.12 -4.45
CA ASN A 175 -0.78 6.48 -3.59
C ASN A 175 -1.73 5.27 -3.44
N PHE A 176 -2.28 5.13 -2.24
CA PHE A 176 -3.30 4.15 -1.90
C PHE A 176 -4.44 4.85 -1.17
N GLU A 177 -5.62 4.80 -1.74
CA GLU A 177 -6.86 5.28 -1.11
C GLU A 177 -7.80 4.12 -0.85
N ARG A 178 -8.39 4.10 0.34
CA ARG A 178 -9.34 3.07 0.74
C ARG A 178 -10.50 3.69 1.51
N TYR A 179 -11.69 3.35 1.09
CA TYR A 179 -12.94 3.62 1.79
C TYR A 179 -13.53 2.30 2.27
N THR A 180 -13.90 2.22 3.52
CA THR A 180 -14.54 1.03 4.10
C THR A 180 -15.85 1.44 4.76
N GLY A 181 -16.88 0.64 4.59
CA GLY A 181 -18.13 0.79 5.31
C GLY A 181 -18.59 -0.55 5.85
N SER A 182 -19.06 -0.59 7.08
CA SER A 182 -19.65 -1.81 7.64
C SER A 182 -20.90 -1.52 8.46
N VAL A 183 -21.84 -2.46 8.37
CA VAL A 183 -23.06 -2.47 9.21
C VAL A 183 -23.19 -3.87 9.79
N SER A 184 -23.32 -3.94 11.11
CA SER A 184 -23.58 -5.17 11.84
C SER A 184 -24.86 -5.00 12.66
N LEU A 185 -25.82 -5.89 12.45
CA LEU A 185 -27.08 -5.95 13.19
C LEU A 185 -27.19 -7.31 13.86
N THR A 186 -27.54 -7.32 15.13
CA THR A 186 -27.72 -8.54 15.92
C THR A 186 -29.10 -8.60 16.55
N PRO A 187 -30.19 -8.67 15.71
CA PRO A 187 -31.54 -8.70 16.25
C PRO A 187 -31.80 -9.94 17.09
N LYS A 188 -32.52 -9.73 18.17
CA LYS A 188 -32.94 -10.71 19.14
C LYS A 188 -34.46 -10.78 19.19
N PHE A 189 -35.01 -11.96 19.06
CA PHE A 189 -36.46 -12.19 19.04
C PHE A 189 -36.85 -13.25 20.05
N PHE A 190 -38.11 -13.21 20.48
CA PHE A 190 -38.72 -14.20 21.37
C PHE A 190 -37.92 -14.41 22.67
N ASP A 191 -37.66 -13.33 23.40
CA ASP A 191 -36.90 -13.36 24.66
C ASP A 191 -35.54 -14.07 24.51
N ASP A 192 -34.77 -13.65 23.51
CA ASP A 192 -33.44 -14.18 23.16
C ASP A 192 -33.41 -15.66 22.63
N HIS A 193 -34.59 -16.24 22.34
CA HIS A 193 -34.62 -17.60 21.76
C HIS A 193 -34.18 -17.65 20.30
N LEU A 194 -34.28 -16.52 19.57
CA LEU A 194 -33.78 -16.38 18.22
C LEU A 194 -32.83 -15.20 18.12
N ASN A 195 -31.54 -15.48 17.91
CA ASN A 195 -30.49 -14.50 17.70
C ASN A 195 -29.98 -14.57 16.27
N MET A 196 -30.01 -13.49 15.54
CA MET A 196 -29.51 -13.41 14.18
C MET A 196 -28.26 -12.52 14.13
N ASN A 197 -27.35 -12.80 13.18
CA ASN A 197 -26.21 -11.96 12.88
C ASN A 197 -26.26 -11.56 11.42
N LEU A 198 -26.48 -10.28 11.14
CA LEU A 198 -26.50 -9.70 9.80
C LEU A 198 -25.33 -8.76 9.67
N ASN A 199 -24.42 -9.07 8.77
CA ASN A 199 -23.24 -8.25 8.51
C ASN A 199 -23.21 -7.86 7.04
N ALA A 200 -23.11 -6.56 6.76
CA ALA A 200 -22.84 -6.04 5.42
C ALA A 200 -21.55 -5.22 5.46
N LYS A 201 -20.66 -5.45 4.51
CA LYS A 201 -19.39 -4.73 4.38
C LYS A 201 -19.18 -4.32 2.95
N GLY A 202 -18.71 -3.10 2.75
CA GLY A 202 -18.30 -2.56 1.47
C GLY A 202 -16.91 -1.96 1.56
N ILE A 203 -16.15 -2.12 0.49
CA ILE A 203 -14.82 -1.55 0.35
C ILE A 203 -14.65 -0.98 -1.06
N TYR A 204 -14.05 0.19 -1.12
CA TYR A 204 -13.59 0.78 -2.37
C TYR A 204 -12.11 1.12 -2.22
N ILE A 205 -11.29 0.69 -3.17
CA ILE A 205 -9.84 0.88 -3.17
C ILE A 205 -9.43 1.51 -4.50
N LYS A 206 -8.56 2.52 -4.41
CA LYS A 206 -7.87 3.11 -5.54
C LYS A 206 -6.38 3.03 -5.28
N ASN A 207 -5.67 2.30 -6.13
CA ASN A 207 -4.21 2.17 -6.09
C ASN A 207 -3.59 2.91 -7.27
N GLN A 208 -2.55 3.68 -6.97
CA GLN A 208 -1.65 4.23 -7.97
C GLN A 208 -0.25 3.72 -7.65
N PHE A 209 0.26 2.86 -8.50
CA PHE A 209 1.60 2.31 -8.36
C PHE A 209 2.60 3.25 -9.02
N ALA A 210 3.66 3.58 -8.29
CA ALA A 210 4.80 4.26 -8.90
C ALA A 210 5.65 3.25 -9.67
N ASP A 211 6.36 3.73 -10.67
CA ASP A 211 7.37 2.95 -11.37
C ASP A 211 8.58 2.74 -10.44
N THR A 212 8.78 1.52 -9.99
CA THR A 212 9.93 1.15 -9.15
C THR A 212 11.25 1.19 -9.91
N GLY A 213 11.22 1.09 -11.25
CA GLY A 213 12.38 1.29 -12.12
C GLY A 213 12.98 2.68 -12.01
N ALA A 214 12.15 3.69 -11.64
CA ALA A 214 12.63 5.04 -11.39
C ALA A 214 13.68 5.12 -10.26
N VAL A 215 13.62 4.21 -9.26
CA VAL A 215 14.62 4.17 -8.17
C VAL A 215 15.98 3.72 -8.70
N VAL A 216 16.01 2.69 -9.55
CA VAL A 216 17.23 2.20 -10.19
C VAL A 216 17.75 3.24 -11.20
N GLY A 217 16.84 3.82 -11.98
CA GLY A 217 17.17 4.89 -12.92
C GLY A 217 17.81 6.10 -12.20
N ALA A 218 17.28 6.48 -11.04
CA ALA A 218 17.80 7.63 -10.28
C ALA A 218 19.25 7.45 -9.79
N VAL A 219 19.70 6.22 -9.62
CA VAL A 219 21.08 5.92 -9.20
C VAL A 219 22.05 5.95 -10.38
N SER A 220 21.57 5.64 -11.58
CA SER A 220 22.41 5.47 -12.79
C SER A 220 22.28 6.64 -13.79
N PHE A 221 21.31 7.53 -13.61
CA PHE A 221 21.08 8.62 -14.56
C PHE A 221 22.14 9.72 -14.40
N ASP A 222 22.52 10.34 -15.52
CA ASP A 222 23.53 11.37 -15.60
C ASP A 222 23.16 12.62 -14.75
N PRO A 223 23.92 12.93 -13.68
CA PRO A 223 23.62 14.04 -12.78
C PRO A 223 23.90 15.43 -13.39
N THR A 224 24.52 15.50 -14.58
CA THR A 224 24.75 16.75 -15.30
C THR A 224 23.55 17.22 -16.13
N LYS A 225 22.46 16.46 -16.11
CA LYS A 225 21.23 16.76 -16.86
C LYS A 225 20.18 17.43 -15.98
N PRO A 226 19.44 18.42 -16.49
CA PRO A 226 18.36 19.05 -15.76
C PRO A 226 17.13 18.13 -15.69
N VAL A 227 16.31 18.26 -14.66
CA VAL A 227 15.03 17.54 -14.56
C VAL A 227 14.10 17.92 -15.70
N LYS A 228 14.10 19.21 -16.06
CA LYS A 228 13.28 19.76 -17.14
C LYS A 228 14.14 20.55 -18.09
N ASN A 229 13.77 20.50 -19.34
CA ASN A 229 14.28 21.34 -20.43
C ASN A 229 13.09 21.82 -21.26
N ASP A 230 13.35 22.62 -22.30
CA ASP A 230 12.30 23.18 -23.18
C ASP A 230 11.69 22.11 -24.12
N ASN A 231 11.90 20.83 -23.87
CA ASN A 231 11.39 19.73 -24.69
C ASN A 231 9.91 19.45 -24.40
N ASN A 232 9.02 20.20 -25.02
CA ASN A 232 7.57 20.03 -24.87
C ASN A 232 7.02 18.66 -25.29
N LYS A 233 7.78 17.88 -26.09
CA LYS A 233 7.37 16.56 -26.57
C LYS A 233 7.22 15.54 -25.43
N PHE A 234 8.01 15.69 -24.35
CA PHE A 234 7.99 14.80 -23.19
C PHE A 234 7.54 15.54 -21.92
N GLY A 235 6.56 16.45 -22.04
CA GLY A 235 6.03 17.21 -20.91
C GLY A 235 7.04 18.15 -20.26
N GLY A 236 8.07 18.54 -21.00
CA GLY A 236 9.15 19.40 -20.53
C GLY A 236 10.23 18.66 -19.72
N TYR A 237 10.16 17.35 -19.57
CA TYR A 237 11.20 16.58 -18.91
C TYR A 237 12.36 16.29 -19.85
N PHE A 238 13.58 16.32 -19.29
CA PHE A 238 14.77 15.88 -20.04
C PHE A 238 14.66 14.39 -20.39
N THR A 239 14.95 14.06 -21.64
CA THR A 239 15.06 12.69 -22.13
C THR A 239 16.23 12.58 -23.08
N TRP A 240 16.88 11.43 -23.14
CA TRP A 240 17.82 11.14 -24.19
C TRP A 240 17.08 11.03 -25.54
N THR A 241 17.61 11.72 -26.53
CA THR A 241 17.14 11.68 -27.92
C THR A 241 18.35 11.43 -28.82
N THR A 242 18.13 11.04 -30.06
CA THR A 242 19.22 10.84 -31.03
C THR A 242 20.12 12.05 -31.18
N ASP A 243 19.60 13.26 -30.91
CA ASP A 243 20.33 14.52 -31.05
C ASP A 243 21.22 14.84 -29.82
N ASN A 244 20.98 14.20 -28.68
CA ASN A 244 21.70 14.49 -27.44
C ASN A 244 22.25 13.24 -26.73
N ASP A 245 22.15 12.05 -27.35
CA ASP A 245 22.75 10.83 -26.84
C ASP A 245 24.21 10.76 -27.27
N PRO A 246 25.17 10.70 -26.33
CA PRO A 246 26.60 10.63 -26.67
C PRO A 246 27.00 9.31 -27.34
N ASN A 247 26.12 8.30 -27.33
CA ASN A 247 26.32 6.98 -27.93
C ASN A 247 25.46 6.77 -29.19
N GLY A 248 24.67 7.76 -29.60
CA GLY A 248 23.58 7.76 -30.57
C GLY A 248 23.88 7.55 -32.01
#